data_402760d64e55fbc897f1d5d59b9c8d52
#
_entry.id   402760d64e55fbc897f1d5d59b9c8d52
#
_cell.length_a   1.000
_cell.length_b   1.000
_cell.length_c   1.000
_cell.angle_alpha   90.00
_cell.angle_beta   90.00
_cell.angle_gamma   90.00
#
_symmetry.space_group_name_H-M   'P 1'
#
loop_
_entity.id
_entity.type
_entity.pdbx_description
1 polymer ?
#
loop_
_entity_poly.entity_id
_entity_poly.type
_entity_poly.pdbx_seq_one_letter_code
_entity_poly.pdbx_strand_id
1 'polypeptide(L)'
;RVSSAPRYYHELAEKVSGRESWALMSAALGNRQNRADFLSKFWWGDRPSSQPNADKPSGLRDRLKSIQQGNCKPAIAWEDAVKRFKDAVQREQKIRDSLEAQSKLPEHIAHITLRVQRDESARDSLLRILAERESMLMKADAQIEGAIVREQAALAKVEASQRLESEHQKSKPGFLTWISTFGRAQREWWSQSQEISRDLKVFRRAHESAASTSEAYRTARVSRAALVDDALTKIDSLDTQMQAALVNLRTYQSMLKASMAQLGANWPDVEAEPDDRERIEPWGTKEWLQAREDVFLAALDVHRAFAEAHPVQMIANLGLASDWLSGKQMSPELARLALDSLCLVVPVISTTFASVPRMFSSITNEAIGYLLIDESGQAIPSHAACAIWRARRTLVVGDPRQLEPVFSMPPAMEAKLG
;
A
#
# COMPACT_ATOMS: atom_id res chain seq x y z
N ARG A 1 -30.79 13.16 -34.34
CA ARG A 1 -29.99 11.97 -33.99
C ARG A 1 -29.55 12.15 -32.55
N VAL A 2 -30.14 11.39 -31.61
CA VAL A 2 -29.83 11.43 -30.16
C VAL A 2 -28.66 10.51 -29.83
N SER A 3 -27.83 10.12 -30.71
CA SER A 3 -26.76 9.21 -30.36
C SER A 3 -25.42 9.67 -30.84
N SER A 4 -24.66 10.31 -29.96
CA SER A 4 -23.23 10.25 -29.99
C SER A 4 -22.66 9.46 -28.79
N ALA A 5 -23.51 8.75 -28.04
CA ALA A 5 -22.98 7.79 -27.07
C ALA A 5 -22.26 6.66 -27.83
N PRO A 6 -21.08 6.22 -27.38
CA PRO A 6 -20.44 5.06 -27.97
C PRO A 6 -21.42 3.89 -28.03
N ARG A 7 -21.43 3.17 -29.13
CA ARG A 7 -22.36 2.04 -29.39
C ARG A 7 -22.42 1.03 -28.23
N TYR A 8 -21.31 0.87 -27.55
CA TYR A 8 -21.15 0.02 -26.38
C TYR A 8 -22.10 0.37 -25.21
N TYR A 9 -22.22 1.65 -24.86
CA TYR A 9 -23.10 2.07 -23.75
C TYR A 9 -24.58 2.00 -24.13
N HIS A 10 -24.90 2.16 -25.39
CA HIS A 10 -26.26 2.00 -25.89
C HIS A 10 -26.71 0.52 -25.81
N GLU A 11 -25.83 -0.41 -26.18
CA GLU A 11 -26.10 -1.86 -26.11
C GLU A 11 -26.24 -2.33 -24.64
N LEU A 12 -25.45 -1.78 -23.72
CA LEU A 12 -25.57 -2.05 -22.29
C LEU A 12 -26.90 -1.51 -21.73
N ALA A 13 -27.24 -0.27 -22.05
CA ALA A 13 -28.52 0.32 -21.65
C ALA A 13 -29.71 -0.48 -22.21
N GLU A 14 -29.62 -0.99 -23.43
CA GLU A 14 -30.65 -1.88 -24.03
C GLU A 14 -30.72 -3.22 -23.30
N LYS A 15 -29.64 -3.80 -22.83
CA LYS A 15 -29.64 -5.05 -22.04
C LYS A 15 -30.37 -4.90 -20.72
N VAL A 16 -30.24 -3.75 -20.07
CA VAL A 16 -30.85 -3.49 -18.74
C VAL A 16 -32.29 -3.04 -18.84
N SER A 17 -32.56 -2.14 -19.76
CA SER A 17 -33.89 -1.50 -19.88
C SER A 17 -34.84 -2.22 -20.84
N GLY A 18 -34.35 -3.22 -21.58
CA GLY A 18 -35.04 -3.72 -22.75
C GLY A 18 -35.15 -2.63 -23.83
N ARG A 19 -35.93 -2.83 -24.87
CA ARG A 19 -36.17 -1.83 -25.93
C ARG A 19 -36.95 -0.58 -25.48
N GLU A 20 -37.40 -0.54 -24.24
CA GLU A 20 -37.99 0.62 -23.61
C GLU A 20 -36.89 1.54 -23.12
N SER A 21 -36.48 2.51 -23.91
CA SER A 21 -35.41 3.48 -23.68
C SER A 21 -35.47 4.21 -22.31
N TRP A 22 -35.41 3.45 -21.24
CA TRP A 22 -35.55 3.98 -19.90
C TRP A 22 -34.33 4.75 -19.41
N ALA A 23 -33.12 4.32 -19.76
CA ALA A 23 -31.88 4.95 -19.35
C ALA A 23 -31.11 5.44 -20.57
N LEU A 24 -31.22 6.70 -20.88
CA LEU A 24 -30.27 7.37 -21.77
C LEU A 24 -29.07 7.81 -20.90
N MET A 25 -27.87 7.26 -21.18
CA MET A 25 -26.68 7.63 -20.48
C MET A 25 -26.29 9.08 -20.72
N SER A 26 -26.45 9.55 -21.95
CA SER A 26 -26.13 10.92 -22.33
C SER A 26 -27.16 11.47 -23.31
N ALA A 27 -27.48 12.75 -23.16
CA ALA A 27 -28.33 13.48 -24.09
C ALA A 27 -27.68 14.75 -24.56
N ALA A 28 -27.64 14.96 -25.88
CA ALA A 28 -27.13 16.18 -26.50
C ALA A 28 -28.22 17.26 -26.48
N LEU A 29 -28.32 18.07 -25.46
CA LEU A 29 -29.42 19.00 -25.20
C LEU A 29 -29.11 20.48 -25.55
N GLY A 30 -27.95 20.80 -26.07
CA GLY A 30 -27.54 22.18 -26.39
C GLY A 30 -28.39 22.85 -27.45
N ASN A 31 -28.99 22.10 -28.36
CA ASN A 31 -29.76 22.56 -29.48
C ASN A 31 -31.28 22.38 -29.18
N ARG A 32 -32.14 23.36 -29.65
CA ARG A 32 -33.60 23.31 -29.42
C ARG A 32 -34.24 22.07 -30.04
N GLN A 33 -33.83 21.69 -31.24
CA GLN A 33 -34.35 20.52 -31.95
C GLN A 33 -34.01 19.25 -31.15
N ASN A 34 -32.77 19.09 -30.71
CA ASN A 34 -32.35 17.93 -29.92
C ASN A 34 -33.17 17.81 -28.62
N ARG A 35 -33.48 18.93 -27.95
CA ARG A 35 -34.34 18.93 -26.76
C ARG A 35 -35.75 18.50 -27.07
N ALA A 36 -36.34 19.01 -28.19
CA ALA A 36 -37.66 18.62 -28.63
C ALA A 36 -37.74 17.12 -28.98
N ASP A 37 -36.74 16.63 -29.73
CA ASP A 37 -36.62 15.21 -30.07
C ASP A 37 -36.40 14.32 -28.84
N PHE A 38 -35.61 14.77 -27.89
CA PHE A 38 -35.44 14.08 -26.63
C PHE A 38 -36.76 13.97 -25.85
N LEU A 39 -37.46 15.08 -25.66
CA LEU A 39 -38.72 15.09 -24.93
C LEU A 39 -39.79 14.26 -25.63
N SER A 40 -39.86 14.32 -26.95
CA SER A 40 -40.79 13.54 -27.76
C SER A 40 -40.57 12.03 -27.56
N LYS A 41 -39.31 11.58 -27.70
CA LYS A 41 -38.97 10.14 -27.63
C LYS A 41 -38.87 9.62 -26.22
N PHE A 42 -38.27 10.33 -25.30
CA PHE A 42 -37.98 9.85 -23.96
C PHE A 42 -39.16 10.06 -22.99
N TRP A 43 -39.68 11.29 -22.94
CA TRP A 43 -40.69 11.66 -21.96
C TRP A 43 -42.12 11.30 -22.42
N TRP A 44 -42.47 11.69 -23.64
CA TRP A 44 -43.82 11.48 -24.18
C TRP A 44 -43.98 10.13 -24.89
N GLY A 45 -42.91 9.56 -25.46
CA GLY A 45 -42.94 8.43 -26.38
C GLY A 45 -43.35 8.81 -27.80
N ASP A 46 -42.66 8.23 -28.78
CA ASP A 46 -43.08 8.34 -30.20
C ASP A 46 -44.35 7.55 -30.39
N ARG A 47 -45.50 8.23 -30.43
CA ARG A 47 -46.74 7.64 -30.88
C ARG A 47 -46.77 7.72 -32.39
N PRO A 48 -46.71 6.61 -33.13
CA PRO A 48 -47.12 6.65 -34.52
C PRO A 48 -48.60 7.06 -34.59
N SER A 49 -48.87 8.12 -35.31
CA SER A 49 -50.19 8.76 -35.43
C SER A 49 -51.30 7.87 -36.04
N SER A 50 -51.05 6.57 -36.20
CA SER A 50 -51.94 5.67 -36.92
C SER A 50 -52.28 4.33 -36.25
N GLN A 51 -51.82 4.07 -35.00
CA GLN A 51 -52.23 2.85 -34.29
C GLN A 51 -52.53 3.10 -32.81
N PRO A 52 -53.79 2.98 -32.39
CA PRO A 52 -54.18 3.00 -30.99
C PRO A 52 -54.04 1.58 -30.39
N ASN A 53 -52.88 1.00 -30.30
CA ASN A 53 -52.68 -0.16 -29.44
C ASN A 53 -52.28 0.35 -28.06
N ALA A 54 -53.29 0.44 -27.20
CA ALA A 54 -53.30 1.08 -25.91
C ALA A 54 -52.56 0.35 -24.78
N ASP A 55 -51.91 -0.78 -25.04
CA ASP A 55 -51.45 -1.68 -23.97
C ASP A 55 -49.95 -1.57 -23.63
N LYS A 56 -49.15 -0.74 -24.30
CA LYS A 56 -47.74 -0.51 -23.92
C LYS A 56 -47.49 0.97 -23.70
N PRO A 57 -46.94 1.35 -22.56
CA PRO A 57 -46.50 2.73 -22.32
C PRO A 57 -45.42 3.11 -23.33
N SER A 58 -45.69 4.20 -24.08
CA SER A 58 -44.82 4.64 -25.18
C SER A 58 -43.66 5.51 -24.74
N GLY A 59 -43.66 6.06 -23.52
CA GLY A 59 -42.61 6.87 -22.92
C GLY A 59 -42.56 6.74 -21.42
N LEU A 60 -41.50 7.32 -20.80
CA LEU A 60 -41.30 7.24 -19.35
C LEU A 60 -42.49 7.76 -18.55
N ARG A 61 -43.11 8.86 -19.00
CA ARG A 61 -44.30 9.42 -18.37
C ARG A 61 -45.50 8.44 -18.34
N ASP A 62 -45.76 7.79 -19.45
CA ASP A 62 -46.87 6.85 -19.55
C ASP A 62 -46.62 5.58 -18.73
N ARG A 63 -45.36 5.12 -18.68
CA ARG A 63 -44.97 4.03 -17.82
C ARG A 63 -45.19 4.35 -16.33
N LEU A 64 -44.68 5.51 -15.87
CA LEU A 64 -44.86 5.95 -14.49
C LEU A 64 -46.31 6.15 -14.12
N LYS A 65 -47.14 6.66 -15.04
CA LYS A 65 -48.60 6.74 -14.85
C LYS A 65 -49.25 5.38 -14.72
N SER A 66 -48.86 4.42 -15.57
CA SER A 66 -49.38 3.07 -15.51
C SER A 66 -49.05 2.38 -14.19
N ILE A 67 -47.84 2.61 -13.64
CA ILE A 67 -47.45 2.13 -12.32
C ILE A 67 -48.27 2.83 -11.22
N GLN A 68 -48.45 4.15 -11.29
CA GLN A 68 -49.25 4.92 -10.34
C GLN A 68 -50.70 4.43 -10.29
N GLN A 69 -51.25 4.04 -11.43
CA GLN A 69 -52.62 3.54 -11.56
C GLN A 69 -52.79 2.05 -11.22
N GLY A 70 -51.69 1.35 -10.93
CA GLY A 70 -51.67 -0.08 -10.65
C GLY A 70 -51.82 -0.99 -11.88
N ASN A 71 -51.77 -0.40 -13.10
CA ASN A 71 -51.85 -1.14 -14.35
C ASN A 71 -50.56 -1.85 -14.75
N CYS A 72 -49.43 -1.46 -14.14
CA CYS A 72 -48.11 -2.04 -14.38
C CYS A 72 -47.36 -2.15 -13.06
N LYS A 73 -46.57 -3.22 -12.89
CA LYS A 73 -45.68 -3.36 -11.74
C LYS A 73 -44.30 -2.76 -12.03
N PRO A 74 -43.59 -2.26 -11.01
CA PRO A 74 -42.16 -1.93 -11.13
C PRO A 74 -41.38 -3.11 -11.70
N ALA A 75 -40.39 -2.82 -12.53
CA ALA A 75 -39.53 -3.86 -13.15
C ALA A 75 -38.68 -4.60 -12.12
N ILE A 76 -38.27 -3.89 -11.08
CA ILE A 76 -37.47 -4.43 -9.97
C ILE A 76 -37.88 -3.73 -8.66
N ALA A 77 -37.93 -4.47 -7.56
CA ALA A 77 -38.18 -3.88 -6.25
C ALA A 77 -36.97 -3.03 -5.81
N TRP A 78 -37.23 -1.94 -5.08
CA TRP A 78 -36.22 -1.02 -4.61
C TRP A 78 -35.13 -1.72 -3.79
N GLU A 79 -35.55 -2.55 -2.83
CA GLU A 79 -34.66 -3.28 -1.93
C GLU A 79 -33.73 -4.24 -2.68
N ASP A 80 -34.29 -4.93 -3.71
CA ASP A 80 -33.51 -5.86 -4.55
C ASP A 80 -32.49 -5.13 -5.42
N ALA A 81 -32.86 -4.00 -6.00
CA ALA A 81 -31.96 -3.17 -6.79
C ALA A 81 -30.77 -2.66 -5.92
N VAL A 82 -31.07 -2.13 -4.73
CA VAL A 82 -30.05 -1.65 -3.78
C VAL A 82 -29.14 -2.78 -3.34
N LYS A 83 -29.68 -3.96 -3.05
CA LYS A 83 -28.89 -5.13 -2.67
C LYS A 83 -27.94 -5.54 -3.80
N ARG A 84 -28.45 -5.70 -5.03
CA ARG A 84 -27.62 -6.04 -6.21
C ARG A 84 -26.50 -5.05 -6.43
N PHE A 85 -26.78 -3.76 -6.30
CA PHE A 85 -25.77 -2.72 -6.43
C PHE A 85 -24.67 -2.84 -5.36
N LYS A 86 -25.04 -3.03 -4.09
CA LYS A 86 -24.07 -3.22 -3.02
C LYS A 86 -23.21 -4.46 -3.24
N ASP A 87 -23.81 -5.57 -3.67
CA ASP A 87 -23.09 -6.82 -3.94
C ASP A 87 -22.12 -6.65 -5.12
N ALA A 88 -22.52 -5.93 -6.17
CA ALA A 88 -21.67 -5.63 -7.32
C ALA A 88 -20.47 -4.74 -6.93
N VAL A 89 -20.73 -3.66 -6.16
CA VAL A 89 -19.66 -2.77 -5.66
C VAL A 89 -18.67 -3.53 -4.78
N GLN A 90 -19.14 -4.40 -3.88
CA GLN A 90 -18.24 -5.21 -3.05
C GLN A 90 -17.38 -6.17 -3.87
N ARG A 91 -17.97 -6.76 -4.93
CA ARG A 91 -17.20 -7.65 -5.83
C ARG A 91 -16.12 -6.88 -6.58
N GLU A 92 -16.46 -5.74 -7.17
CA GLU A 92 -15.51 -4.88 -7.88
C GLU A 92 -14.38 -4.43 -6.95
N GLN A 93 -14.71 -4.00 -5.73
CA GLN A 93 -13.74 -3.58 -4.73
C GLN A 93 -12.75 -4.70 -4.38
N LYS A 94 -13.25 -5.93 -4.15
CA LYS A 94 -12.37 -7.08 -3.86
C LYS A 94 -11.38 -7.38 -4.99
N ILE A 95 -11.84 -7.29 -6.24
CA ILE A 95 -10.97 -7.51 -7.41
C ILE A 95 -9.93 -6.40 -7.49
N ARG A 96 -10.33 -5.15 -7.32
CA ARG A 96 -9.43 -3.98 -7.31
C ARG A 96 -8.36 -4.10 -6.22
N ASP A 97 -8.77 -4.41 -5.00
CA ASP A 97 -7.85 -4.58 -3.87
C ASP A 97 -6.84 -5.72 -4.15
N SER A 98 -7.30 -6.81 -4.78
CA SER A 98 -6.44 -7.91 -5.21
C SER A 98 -5.42 -7.48 -6.27
N LEU A 99 -5.84 -6.74 -7.29
CA LEU A 99 -4.96 -6.21 -8.33
C LEU A 99 -3.93 -5.21 -7.76
N GLU A 100 -4.37 -4.36 -6.84
CA GLU A 100 -3.47 -3.42 -6.15
C GLU A 100 -2.45 -4.15 -5.28
N ALA A 101 -2.86 -5.20 -4.56
CA ALA A 101 -1.93 -6.03 -3.79
C ALA A 101 -0.92 -6.74 -4.70
N GLN A 102 -1.36 -7.25 -5.85
CA GLN A 102 -0.49 -7.89 -6.84
C GLN A 102 0.55 -6.91 -7.43
N SER A 103 0.16 -5.67 -7.70
CA SER A 103 1.06 -4.66 -8.25
C SER A 103 2.22 -4.29 -7.30
N LYS A 104 2.05 -4.50 -5.99
CA LYS A 104 3.07 -4.24 -4.95
C LYS A 104 4.03 -5.40 -4.72
N LEU A 105 3.77 -6.58 -5.32
CA LEU A 105 4.61 -7.77 -5.12
C LEU A 105 6.09 -7.57 -5.52
N PRO A 106 6.42 -6.94 -6.67
CA PRO A 106 7.82 -6.71 -7.04
C PRO A 106 8.57 -5.86 -6.00
N GLU A 107 7.94 -4.81 -5.48
CA GLU A 107 8.51 -3.94 -4.45
C GLU A 107 8.77 -4.70 -3.15
N HIS A 108 7.80 -5.51 -2.70
CA HIS A 108 7.96 -6.34 -1.51
C HIS A 108 9.10 -7.35 -1.69
N ILE A 109 9.22 -7.99 -2.85
CA ILE A 109 10.30 -8.93 -3.17
C ILE A 109 11.65 -8.21 -3.11
N ALA A 110 11.78 -7.06 -3.75
CA ALA A 110 13.01 -6.26 -3.74
C ALA A 110 13.42 -5.88 -2.31
N HIS A 111 12.48 -5.41 -1.50
CA HIS A 111 12.73 -5.05 -0.10
C HIS A 111 13.24 -6.24 0.73
N ILE A 112 12.59 -7.41 0.60
CA ILE A 112 13.01 -8.61 1.34
C ILE A 112 14.37 -9.09 0.84
N THR A 113 14.64 -9.05 -0.45
CA THR A 113 15.93 -9.43 -1.03
C THR A 113 17.07 -8.58 -0.49
N LEU A 114 16.89 -7.26 -0.46
CA LEU A 114 17.86 -6.33 0.13
C LEU A 114 18.09 -6.58 1.63
N ARG A 115 17.02 -6.92 2.35
CA ARG A 115 17.13 -7.30 3.76
C ARG A 115 17.97 -8.56 3.94
N VAL A 116 17.70 -9.61 3.19
CA VAL A 116 18.46 -10.88 3.23
C VAL A 116 19.94 -10.62 2.94
N GLN A 117 20.27 -9.86 1.90
CA GLN A 117 21.66 -9.51 1.58
C GLN A 117 22.37 -8.75 2.71
N ARG A 118 21.67 -7.85 3.37
CA ARG A 118 22.21 -7.13 4.54
C ARG A 118 22.46 -8.07 5.72
N ASP A 119 21.52 -8.95 6.00
CA ASP A 119 21.60 -9.91 7.09
C ASP A 119 22.73 -10.94 6.83
N GLU A 120 22.94 -11.40 5.59
CA GLU A 120 24.08 -12.21 5.16
C GLU A 120 25.41 -11.51 5.42
N SER A 121 25.55 -10.24 5.03
CA SER A 121 26.76 -9.45 5.26
C SER A 121 27.04 -9.25 6.74
N ALA A 122 26.01 -9.03 7.56
CA ALA A 122 26.13 -8.93 9.00
C ALA A 122 26.56 -10.26 9.63
N ARG A 123 26.00 -11.37 9.18
CA ARG A 123 26.37 -12.73 9.58
C ARG A 123 27.84 -13.03 9.29
N ASP A 124 28.31 -12.74 8.09
CA ASP A 124 29.71 -12.94 7.70
C ASP A 124 30.67 -12.12 8.58
N SER A 125 30.28 -10.91 8.92
CA SER A 125 31.04 -10.06 9.85
C SER A 125 31.10 -10.66 11.26
N LEU A 126 29.99 -11.19 11.75
CA LEU A 126 29.94 -11.86 13.06
C LEU A 126 30.74 -13.17 13.07
N LEU A 127 30.77 -13.92 11.99
CA LEU A 127 31.58 -15.14 11.87
C LEU A 127 33.10 -14.82 11.94
N ARG A 128 33.55 -13.72 11.35
CA ARG A 128 34.96 -13.26 11.48
C ARG A 128 35.25 -12.88 12.93
N ILE A 129 34.36 -12.14 13.58
CA ILE A 129 34.51 -11.75 15.00
C ILE A 129 34.55 -13.02 15.88
N LEU A 130 33.71 -14.00 15.60
CA LEU A 130 33.70 -15.27 16.32
C LEU A 130 35.05 -15.99 16.22
N ALA A 131 35.60 -16.13 15.02
CA ALA A 131 36.89 -16.78 14.78
C ALA A 131 38.03 -16.08 15.53
N GLU A 132 38.02 -14.73 15.58
CA GLU A 132 39.01 -13.96 16.38
C GLU A 132 38.83 -14.23 17.87
N ARG A 133 37.62 -14.24 18.39
CA ARG A 133 37.31 -14.48 19.81
C ARG A 133 37.68 -15.91 20.23
N GLU A 134 37.39 -16.91 19.40
CA GLU A 134 37.83 -18.29 19.62
C GLU A 134 39.34 -18.43 19.67
N SER A 135 40.05 -17.77 18.75
CA SER A 135 41.55 -17.72 18.80
C SER A 135 42.08 -17.09 20.09
N MET A 136 41.42 -16.03 20.57
CA MET A 136 41.78 -15.40 21.84
C MET A 136 41.47 -16.30 23.05
N LEU A 137 40.42 -17.08 22.98
CA LEU A 137 40.05 -18.05 24.02
C LEU A 137 41.06 -19.20 24.08
N MET A 138 41.46 -19.76 22.96
CA MET A 138 42.51 -20.79 22.86
C MET A 138 43.85 -20.31 23.43
N LYS A 139 44.23 -19.05 23.14
CA LYS A 139 45.44 -18.44 23.74
C LYS A 139 45.34 -18.27 25.26
N ALA A 140 44.13 -17.95 25.75
CA ALA A 140 43.90 -17.85 27.19
C ALA A 140 43.99 -19.22 27.86
N ASP A 141 43.49 -20.28 27.26
CA ASP A 141 43.61 -21.66 27.78
C ASP A 141 45.07 -22.07 27.87
N ALA A 142 45.90 -21.82 26.87
CA ALA A 142 47.34 -22.08 26.91
C ALA A 142 48.05 -21.25 28.00
N GLN A 143 47.66 -19.99 28.25
CA GLN A 143 48.18 -19.15 29.32
C GLN A 143 47.85 -19.69 30.71
N ILE A 144 46.64 -20.23 30.90
CA ILE A 144 46.20 -20.86 32.14
C ILE A 144 47.04 -22.11 32.42
N GLU A 145 47.21 -23.00 31.43
CA GLU A 145 48.05 -24.19 31.60
C GLU A 145 49.45 -23.82 32.03
N GLY A 146 50.06 -22.87 31.36
CA GLY A 146 51.39 -22.39 31.75
C GLY A 146 51.45 -21.71 33.13
N ALA A 147 50.38 -21.06 33.57
CA ALA A 147 50.25 -20.48 34.89
C ALA A 147 50.08 -21.53 35.98
N ILE A 148 49.26 -22.55 35.75
CA ILE A 148 49.06 -23.68 36.66
C ILE A 148 50.39 -24.41 36.90
N VAL A 149 51.16 -24.71 35.87
CA VAL A 149 52.48 -25.36 35.99
C VAL A 149 53.42 -24.52 36.85
N ARG A 150 53.41 -23.20 36.67
CA ARG A 150 54.29 -22.29 37.50
C ARG A 150 53.79 -22.24 38.94
N GLU A 151 52.51 -22.19 39.18
CA GLU A 151 51.91 -22.22 40.51
C GLU A 151 52.26 -23.51 41.28
N GLN A 152 52.14 -24.65 40.59
CA GLN A 152 52.50 -25.97 41.15
C GLN A 152 54.00 -26.06 41.48
N ALA A 153 54.84 -25.56 40.55
CA ALA A 153 56.29 -25.52 40.79
C ALA A 153 56.66 -24.62 41.96
N ALA A 154 55.97 -23.51 42.13
CA ALA A 154 56.23 -22.60 43.28
C ALA A 154 55.68 -23.22 44.56
N LEU A 155 54.55 -23.91 44.57
CA LEU A 155 54.04 -24.62 45.70
C LEU A 155 54.99 -25.73 46.18
N ALA A 156 55.52 -26.53 45.24
CA ALA A 156 56.49 -27.58 45.55
C ALA A 156 57.75 -27.05 46.27
N LYS A 157 58.22 -25.85 45.88
CA LYS A 157 59.34 -25.17 46.58
C LYS A 157 58.94 -24.75 48.00
N VAL A 158 57.71 -24.27 48.22
CA VAL A 158 57.23 -23.92 49.55
C VAL A 158 57.19 -25.17 50.43
N GLU A 159 56.65 -26.25 49.93
CA GLU A 159 56.54 -27.53 50.65
C GLU A 159 57.90 -28.12 51.00
N ALA A 160 58.82 -28.11 50.02
CA ALA A 160 60.20 -28.55 50.26
C ALA A 160 60.89 -27.72 51.34
N SER A 161 60.74 -26.39 51.29
CA SER A 161 61.31 -25.51 52.30
C SER A 161 60.66 -25.65 53.67
N GLN A 162 59.38 -25.94 53.76
CA GLN A 162 58.68 -26.26 55.02
C GLN A 162 59.15 -27.58 55.63
N ARG A 163 59.40 -28.60 54.81
CA ARG A 163 60.01 -29.84 55.24
C ARG A 163 61.43 -29.60 55.85
N LEU A 164 62.23 -28.85 55.10
CA LEU A 164 63.54 -28.49 55.60
C LEU A 164 63.46 -27.73 56.93
N GLU A 165 62.60 -26.75 57.09
CA GLU A 165 62.36 -26.02 58.31
C GLU A 165 61.98 -26.96 59.46
N SER A 166 61.06 -27.90 59.22
CA SER A 166 60.60 -28.88 60.21
C SER A 166 61.76 -29.84 60.67
N GLU A 167 62.53 -30.33 59.71
CA GLU A 167 63.70 -31.17 59.97
C GLU A 167 64.78 -30.42 60.74
N HIS A 168 65.05 -29.17 60.31
CA HIS A 168 66.02 -28.32 60.99
C HIS A 168 65.63 -27.99 62.44
N GLN A 169 64.35 -27.80 62.71
CA GLN A 169 63.81 -27.61 64.05
C GLN A 169 64.03 -28.81 64.94
N LYS A 170 63.92 -30.04 64.41
CA LYS A 170 64.16 -31.31 65.13
C LYS A 170 65.66 -31.43 65.47
N SER A 171 66.55 -30.85 64.71
CA SER A 171 68.03 -30.87 64.92
C SER A 171 68.59 -29.81 65.90
N LYS A 172 67.68 -29.10 66.61
CA LYS A 172 68.06 -28.01 67.52
C LYS A 172 69.06 -28.49 68.58
N PRO A 173 70.21 -27.89 68.72
CA PRO A 173 71.18 -28.30 69.68
C PRO A 173 70.68 -28.20 71.13
N GLY A 174 70.86 -29.29 71.90
CA GLY A 174 70.47 -29.33 73.30
C GLY A 174 71.51 -28.60 74.19
N PHE A 175 71.19 -28.43 75.48
CA PHE A 175 72.01 -27.74 76.46
C PHE A 175 73.39 -28.36 76.59
N LEU A 176 73.58 -29.69 76.55
CA LEU A 176 74.86 -30.35 76.61
C LEU A 176 75.76 -30.07 75.41
N THR A 177 75.20 -30.00 74.21
CA THR A 177 75.89 -29.61 72.98
C THR A 177 76.31 -28.14 72.98
N TRP A 178 75.54 -27.27 73.61
CA TRP A 178 75.88 -25.85 73.79
C TRP A 178 77.14 -25.70 74.68
N ILE A 179 77.22 -26.43 75.80
CA ILE A 179 78.43 -26.40 76.68
C ILE A 179 79.66 -26.91 75.94
N SER A 180 79.53 -28.09 75.28
CA SER A 180 80.68 -28.74 74.61
C SER A 180 81.23 -27.94 73.43
N THR A 181 80.44 -27.08 72.74
CA THR A 181 80.85 -26.31 71.56
C THR A 181 81.02 -24.80 71.84
N PHE A 182 81.00 -24.38 73.15
CA PHE A 182 81.00 -22.96 73.52
C PHE A 182 80.03 -22.09 72.75
N GLY A 183 78.79 -22.66 72.50
CA GLY A 183 77.75 -21.97 71.80
C GLY A 183 77.92 -21.86 70.28
N ARG A 184 78.98 -22.43 69.67
CA ARG A 184 79.19 -22.40 68.20
C ARG A 184 78.03 -23.12 67.44
N ALA A 185 77.70 -24.33 67.85
CA ALA A 185 76.62 -25.10 67.24
C ALA A 185 75.30 -24.38 67.29
N GLN A 186 74.98 -23.67 68.38
CA GLN A 186 73.74 -22.86 68.49
C GLN A 186 73.76 -21.68 67.54
N ARG A 187 74.88 -20.99 67.35
CA ARG A 187 75.03 -19.86 66.41
C ARG A 187 74.91 -20.31 64.95
N GLU A 188 75.52 -21.44 64.61
CA GLU A 188 75.38 -22.04 63.25
C GLU A 188 73.92 -22.51 63.01
N TRP A 189 73.29 -23.13 63.98
CA TRP A 189 71.89 -23.49 63.86
C TRP A 189 70.99 -22.28 63.71
N TRP A 190 71.17 -21.20 64.45
CA TRP A 190 70.45 -19.94 64.30
C TRP A 190 70.68 -19.28 62.94
N SER A 191 71.88 -19.28 62.45
CA SER A 191 72.19 -18.74 61.12
C SER A 191 71.50 -19.50 60.03
N GLN A 192 71.53 -20.86 60.07
CA GLN A 192 70.79 -21.70 59.11
C GLN A 192 69.30 -21.56 59.26
N SER A 193 68.74 -21.47 60.49
CA SER A 193 67.33 -21.23 60.74
C SER A 193 66.85 -19.91 60.13
N GLN A 194 67.68 -18.85 60.24
CA GLN A 194 67.34 -17.56 59.61
C GLN A 194 67.34 -17.65 58.07
N GLU A 195 68.27 -18.41 57.50
CA GLU A 195 68.32 -18.61 56.03
C GLU A 195 67.15 -19.38 55.50
N ILE A 196 66.79 -20.52 56.13
CA ILE A 196 65.61 -21.33 55.80
C ILE A 196 64.30 -20.50 55.91
N SER A 197 64.18 -19.71 57.00
CA SER A 197 62.98 -18.85 57.18
C SER A 197 62.95 -17.71 56.17
N ARG A 198 64.08 -17.21 55.70
CA ARG A 198 64.15 -16.21 54.64
C ARG A 198 63.72 -16.82 53.32
N ASP A 199 64.22 -17.95 52.95
CA ASP A 199 63.91 -18.68 51.74
C ASP A 199 62.42 -19.05 51.70
N LEU A 200 61.87 -19.56 52.81
CA LEU A 200 60.44 -19.86 52.91
C LEU A 200 59.56 -18.63 52.68
N LYS A 201 59.94 -17.48 53.23
CA LYS A 201 59.27 -16.21 52.95
C LYS A 201 59.31 -15.82 51.48
N VAL A 202 60.40 -16.01 50.82
CA VAL A 202 60.58 -15.72 49.37
C VAL A 202 59.74 -16.69 48.55
N PHE A 203 59.74 -17.98 48.83
CA PHE A 203 58.99 -18.99 48.13
C PHE A 203 57.48 -18.81 48.33
N ARG A 204 57.04 -18.46 49.55
CA ARG A 204 55.61 -18.13 49.80
C ARG A 204 55.10 -16.95 48.96
N ARG A 205 55.91 -15.84 48.92
CA ARG A 205 55.55 -14.70 48.06
C ARG A 205 55.56 -15.06 46.61
N ALA A 206 56.45 -15.90 46.14
CA ALA A 206 56.50 -16.38 44.78
C ALA A 206 55.26 -17.23 44.42
N HIS A 207 54.83 -18.11 45.34
CA HIS A 207 53.63 -18.90 45.21
C HIS A 207 52.37 -18.02 45.20
N GLU A 208 52.26 -17.07 46.14
CA GLU A 208 51.12 -16.12 46.20
C GLU A 208 50.98 -15.33 44.88
N SER A 209 52.11 -14.86 44.34
CA SER A 209 52.14 -14.17 43.04
C SER A 209 51.77 -15.08 41.89
N ALA A 210 52.22 -16.32 41.86
CA ALA A 210 51.86 -17.29 40.83
C ALA A 210 50.37 -17.67 40.89
N ALA A 211 49.83 -17.87 42.10
CA ALA A 211 48.43 -18.15 42.34
C ALA A 211 47.52 -16.99 41.91
N SER A 212 47.90 -15.75 42.27
CA SER A 212 47.20 -14.55 41.83
C SER A 212 47.20 -14.41 40.29
N THR A 213 48.30 -14.73 39.65
CA THR A 213 48.39 -14.71 38.18
C THR A 213 47.52 -15.77 37.54
N SER A 214 47.48 -17.00 38.08
CA SER A 214 46.65 -18.08 37.64
C SER A 214 45.15 -17.71 37.73
N GLU A 215 44.74 -17.12 38.85
CA GLU A 215 43.36 -16.67 39.05
C GLU A 215 42.96 -15.52 38.09
N ALA A 216 43.87 -14.58 37.86
CA ALA A 216 43.63 -13.52 36.88
C ALA A 216 43.41 -14.07 35.46
N TYR A 217 44.18 -15.09 35.03
CA TYR A 217 43.96 -15.73 33.73
C TYR A 217 42.67 -16.51 33.69
N ARG A 218 42.24 -17.20 34.76
CA ARG A 218 40.95 -17.87 34.84
C ARG A 218 39.77 -16.89 34.67
N THR A 219 39.82 -15.76 35.38
CA THR A 219 38.84 -14.70 35.28
C THR A 219 38.77 -14.11 33.85
N ALA A 220 39.94 -13.85 33.25
CA ALA A 220 40.01 -13.35 31.87
C ALA A 220 39.43 -14.37 30.85
N ARG A 221 39.64 -15.68 31.07
CA ARG A 221 39.05 -16.75 30.26
C ARG A 221 37.52 -16.75 30.32
N VAL A 222 36.94 -16.64 31.50
CA VAL A 222 35.48 -16.60 31.69
C VAL A 222 34.89 -15.41 30.89
N SER A 223 35.50 -14.24 31.00
CA SER A 223 35.06 -13.06 30.24
C SER A 223 35.16 -13.26 28.72
N ARG A 224 36.22 -13.93 28.23
CA ARG A 224 36.38 -14.24 26.80
C ARG A 224 35.39 -15.30 26.32
N ALA A 225 35.10 -16.32 27.13
CA ALA A 225 34.08 -17.32 26.82
C ALA A 225 32.70 -16.70 26.70
N ALA A 226 32.36 -15.77 27.58
CA ALA A 226 31.09 -15.04 27.48
C ALA A 226 30.98 -14.22 26.18
N LEU A 227 32.07 -13.67 25.67
CA LEU A 227 32.08 -12.97 24.38
C LEU A 227 31.88 -13.93 23.19
N VAL A 228 32.39 -15.15 23.27
CA VAL A 228 32.15 -16.18 22.24
C VAL A 228 30.65 -16.58 22.23
N ASP A 229 30.10 -16.83 23.41
CA ASP A 229 28.67 -17.21 23.56
C ASP A 229 27.74 -16.09 23.05
N ASP A 230 28.02 -14.84 23.36
CA ASP A 230 27.30 -13.67 22.83
C ASP A 230 27.33 -13.63 21.29
N ALA A 231 28.50 -13.91 20.68
CA ALA A 231 28.59 -13.95 19.22
C ALA A 231 27.78 -15.09 18.60
N LEU A 232 27.83 -16.28 19.20
CA LEU A 232 27.05 -17.43 18.75
C LEU A 232 25.54 -17.18 18.84
N THR A 233 25.09 -16.60 19.96
CA THR A 233 23.68 -16.26 20.15
C THR A 233 23.17 -15.25 19.09
N LYS A 234 24.01 -14.26 18.77
CA LYS A 234 23.68 -13.28 17.71
C LYS A 234 23.61 -13.91 16.33
N ILE A 235 24.53 -14.82 16.02
CA ILE A 235 24.52 -15.55 14.74
C ILE A 235 23.27 -16.42 14.63
N ASP A 236 22.90 -17.18 15.65
CA ASP A 236 21.72 -18.04 15.67
C ASP A 236 20.42 -17.23 15.50
N SER A 237 20.32 -16.11 16.21
CA SER A 237 19.20 -15.16 16.06
C SER A 237 19.10 -14.63 14.63
N LEU A 238 20.23 -14.28 14.01
CA LEU A 238 20.26 -13.76 12.66
C LEU A 238 19.93 -14.84 11.63
N ASP A 239 20.43 -16.05 11.78
CA ASP A 239 20.12 -17.20 10.94
C ASP A 239 18.62 -17.53 10.98
N THR A 240 18.00 -17.48 12.16
CA THR A 240 16.56 -17.66 12.33
C THR A 240 15.75 -16.59 11.56
N GLN A 241 16.16 -15.33 11.67
CA GLN A 241 15.51 -14.22 10.95
C GLN A 241 15.68 -14.35 9.43
N MET A 242 16.86 -14.72 8.97
CA MET A 242 17.13 -14.96 7.55
C MET A 242 16.29 -16.10 6.98
N GLN A 243 16.17 -17.22 7.69
CA GLN A 243 15.32 -18.34 7.28
C GLN A 243 13.85 -17.91 7.13
N ALA A 244 13.32 -17.16 8.09
CA ALA A 244 11.96 -16.62 7.99
C ALA A 244 11.79 -15.68 6.79
N ALA A 245 12.78 -14.81 6.54
CA ALA A 245 12.77 -13.91 5.38
C ALA A 245 12.82 -14.67 4.05
N LEU A 246 13.64 -15.73 3.95
CA LEU A 246 13.73 -16.58 2.75
C LEU A 246 12.43 -17.36 2.47
N VAL A 247 11.74 -17.84 3.50
CA VAL A 247 10.41 -18.46 3.35
C VAL A 247 9.42 -17.45 2.79
N ASN A 248 9.38 -16.23 3.34
CA ASN A 248 8.52 -15.17 2.84
C ASN A 248 8.87 -14.80 1.39
N LEU A 249 10.15 -14.67 1.07
CA LEU A 249 10.61 -14.38 -0.29
C LEU A 249 10.10 -15.41 -1.30
N ARG A 250 10.23 -16.70 -1.00
CA ARG A 250 9.72 -17.78 -1.86
C ARG A 250 8.21 -17.70 -2.03
N THR A 251 7.48 -17.37 -0.97
CA THR A 251 6.03 -17.20 -1.02
C THR A 251 5.65 -16.05 -1.95
N TYR A 252 6.25 -14.88 -1.78
CA TYR A 252 5.98 -13.72 -2.66
C TYR A 252 6.40 -13.97 -4.11
N GLN A 253 7.51 -14.65 -4.35
CA GLN A 253 7.93 -15.06 -5.71
C GLN A 253 6.93 -16.01 -6.36
N SER A 254 6.37 -16.96 -5.60
CA SER A 254 5.33 -17.85 -6.12
C SER A 254 4.03 -17.11 -6.42
N MET A 255 3.64 -16.15 -5.56
CA MET A 255 2.49 -15.28 -5.80
C MET A 255 2.70 -14.41 -7.04
N LEU A 256 3.89 -13.82 -7.19
CA LEU A 256 4.24 -13.03 -8.37
C LEU A 256 4.12 -13.86 -9.65
N LYS A 257 4.69 -15.05 -9.66
CA LYS A 257 4.61 -15.97 -10.81
C LYS A 257 3.17 -16.33 -11.16
N ALA A 258 2.33 -16.59 -10.17
CA ALA A 258 0.91 -16.86 -10.37
C ALA A 258 0.17 -15.63 -10.93
N SER A 259 0.44 -14.44 -10.40
CA SER A 259 -0.14 -13.18 -10.87
C SER A 259 0.28 -12.86 -12.32
N MET A 260 1.55 -13.05 -12.66
CA MET A 260 2.04 -12.90 -14.04
C MET A 260 1.35 -13.87 -15.00
N ALA A 261 1.14 -15.11 -14.59
CA ALA A 261 0.43 -16.09 -15.39
C ALA A 261 -1.06 -15.74 -15.57
N GLN A 262 -1.70 -15.20 -14.54
CA GLN A 262 -3.11 -14.77 -14.57
C GLN A 262 -3.31 -13.53 -15.44
N LEU A 263 -2.47 -12.51 -15.30
CA LEU A 263 -2.58 -11.24 -16.02
C LEU A 263 -2.04 -11.34 -17.46
N GLY A 264 -1.10 -12.25 -17.73
CA GLY A 264 -0.51 -12.44 -19.04
C GLY A 264 0.04 -11.15 -19.62
N ALA A 265 -0.44 -10.75 -20.79
CA ALA A 265 -0.03 -9.51 -21.46
C ALA A 265 -0.40 -8.21 -20.69
N ASN A 266 -1.32 -8.28 -19.73
CA ASN A 266 -1.71 -7.15 -18.89
C ASN A 266 -0.82 -6.99 -17.64
N TRP A 267 0.22 -7.80 -17.49
CA TRP A 267 1.19 -7.63 -16.41
C TRP A 267 1.96 -6.33 -16.58
N PRO A 268 2.01 -5.43 -15.56
CA PRO A 268 2.77 -4.19 -15.65
C PRO A 268 4.27 -4.46 -15.57
N ASP A 269 4.89 -4.65 -16.72
CA ASP A 269 6.34 -4.76 -16.80
C ASP A 269 6.96 -3.36 -16.73
N VAL A 270 7.56 -3.04 -15.59
CA VAL A 270 8.22 -1.74 -15.35
C VAL A 270 9.53 -1.59 -16.13
N GLU A 271 10.13 -2.69 -16.58
CA GLU A 271 11.38 -2.71 -17.34
C GLU A 271 11.15 -2.70 -18.86
N ALA A 272 9.88 -2.86 -19.29
CA ALA A 272 9.53 -2.78 -20.70
C ALA A 272 9.82 -1.40 -21.27
N GLU A 273 10.06 -1.35 -22.59
CA GLU A 273 10.23 -0.10 -23.32
C GLU A 273 9.02 0.84 -23.12
N PRO A 274 9.21 2.18 -23.13
CA PRO A 274 8.14 3.14 -22.85
C PRO A 274 6.88 2.93 -23.67
N ASP A 275 7.03 2.67 -24.98
CA ASP A 275 5.89 2.45 -25.89
C ASP A 275 5.12 1.17 -25.56
N ASP A 276 5.80 0.13 -25.08
CA ASP A 276 5.16 -1.11 -24.67
C ASP A 276 4.46 -0.94 -23.31
N ARG A 277 5.06 -0.17 -22.38
CA ARG A 277 4.41 0.16 -21.10
C ARG A 277 3.11 0.95 -21.27
N GLU A 278 3.05 1.86 -22.26
CA GLU A 278 1.82 2.63 -22.55
C GLU A 278 0.69 1.74 -23.09
N ARG A 279 1.02 0.58 -23.68
CA ARG A 279 0.03 -0.39 -24.21
C ARG A 279 -0.44 -1.40 -23.18
N ILE A 280 0.24 -1.51 -22.05
CA ILE A 280 -0.13 -2.43 -20.99
C ILE A 280 -1.29 -1.84 -20.20
N GLU A 281 -2.39 -2.59 -20.09
CA GLU A 281 -3.56 -2.26 -19.28
C GLU A 281 -3.66 -3.20 -18.08
N PRO A 282 -2.96 -2.93 -16.97
CA PRO A 282 -2.95 -3.82 -15.79
C PRO A 282 -4.35 -4.04 -15.23
N TRP A 283 -5.24 -3.07 -15.42
CA TRP A 283 -6.64 -3.09 -15.04
C TRP A 283 -7.56 -3.67 -16.13
N GLY A 284 -7.04 -4.06 -17.31
CA GLY A 284 -7.79 -4.59 -18.44
C GLY A 284 -8.21 -6.07 -18.31
N THR A 285 -8.16 -6.65 -17.11
CA THR A 285 -8.61 -8.03 -16.92
C THR A 285 -10.09 -8.18 -17.19
N LYS A 286 -10.50 -9.25 -17.88
CA LYS A 286 -11.92 -9.52 -18.18
C LYS A 286 -12.77 -9.54 -16.93
N GLU A 287 -12.27 -10.09 -15.83
CA GLU A 287 -12.97 -10.15 -14.55
C GLU A 287 -13.28 -8.76 -13.99
N TRP A 288 -12.29 -7.87 -14.01
CA TRP A 288 -12.49 -6.52 -13.49
C TRP A 288 -13.36 -5.66 -14.38
N LEU A 289 -13.18 -5.77 -15.70
CA LEU A 289 -14.07 -5.11 -16.66
C LEU A 289 -15.53 -5.57 -16.48
N GLN A 290 -15.76 -6.87 -16.35
CA GLN A 290 -17.09 -7.41 -16.08
C GLN A 290 -17.65 -6.93 -14.74
N ALA A 291 -16.83 -6.90 -13.68
CA ALA A 291 -17.28 -6.39 -12.38
C ALA A 291 -17.68 -4.90 -12.44
N ARG A 292 -16.95 -4.08 -13.20
CA ARG A 292 -17.30 -2.68 -13.45
C ARG A 292 -18.60 -2.54 -14.26
N GLU A 293 -18.80 -3.39 -15.27
CA GLU A 293 -20.06 -3.47 -15.99
C GLU A 293 -21.22 -3.83 -15.06
N ASP A 294 -21.04 -4.85 -14.21
CA ASP A 294 -22.05 -5.27 -13.25
C ASP A 294 -22.43 -4.13 -12.28
N VAL A 295 -21.46 -3.36 -11.80
CA VAL A 295 -21.72 -2.16 -10.97
C VAL A 295 -22.54 -1.14 -11.75
N PHE A 296 -22.16 -0.87 -13.00
CA PHE A 296 -22.85 0.08 -13.85
C PHE A 296 -24.30 -0.34 -14.11
N LEU A 297 -24.53 -1.60 -14.48
CA LEU A 297 -25.85 -2.14 -14.74
C LEU A 297 -26.73 -2.12 -13.48
N ALA A 298 -26.16 -2.51 -12.34
CA ALA A 298 -26.86 -2.46 -11.07
C ALA A 298 -27.19 -1.01 -10.63
N ALA A 299 -26.34 -0.02 -10.96
CA ALA A 299 -26.65 1.39 -10.70
C ALA A 299 -27.84 1.88 -11.55
N LEU A 300 -27.94 1.46 -12.82
CA LEU A 300 -29.11 1.76 -13.65
C LEU A 300 -30.38 1.13 -13.07
N ASP A 301 -30.30 -0.11 -12.59
CA ASP A 301 -31.42 -0.77 -11.90
C ASP A 301 -31.87 0.02 -10.65
N VAL A 302 -30.94 0.57 -9.86
CA VAL A 302 -31.26 1.42 -8.70
C VAL A 302 -32.00 2.68 -9.15
N HIS A 303 -31.50 3.39 -10.17
CA HIS A 303 -32.13 4.60 -10.69
C HIS A 303 -33.59 4.28 -11.20
N ARG A 304 -33.74 3.18 -11.92
CA ARG A 304 -35.03 2.72 -12.40
C ARG A 304 -35.97 2.37 -11.26
N ALA A 305 -35.52 1.57 -10.32
CA ALA A 305 -36.31 1.15 -9.16
C ALA A 305 -36.76 2.35 -8.32
N PHE A 306 -35.86 3.36 -8.12
CA PHE A 306 -36.22 4.59 -7.44
C PHE A 306 -37.32 5.36 -8.16
N ALA A 307 -37.19 5.56 -9.47
CA ALA A 307 -38.18 6.26 -10.28
C ALA A 307 -39.54 5.54 -10.28
N GLU A 308 -39.55 4.22 -10.40
CA GLU A 308 -40.75 3.39 -10.41
C GLU A 308 -41.40 3.21 -9.02
N ALA A 309 -40.59 3.33 -7.91
CA ALA A 309 -41.11 3.31 -6.55
C ALA A 309 -41.78 4.64 -6.15
N HIS A 310 -41.42 5.75 -6.80
CA HIS A 310 -41.88 7.10 -6.49
C HIS A 310 -42.58 7.78 -7.72
N PRO A 311 -43.55 7.13 -8.40
CA PRO A 311 -44.02 7.60 -9.68
C PRO A 311 -44.68 8.97 -9.62
N VAL A 312 -45.40 9.31 -8.55
CA VAL A 312 -46.08 10.62 -8.39
C VAL A 312 -45.05 11.76 -8.38
N GLN A 313 -44.01 11.65 -7.53
CA GLN A 313 -42.95 12.63 -7.42
C GLN A 313 -42.16 12.74 -8.72
N MET A 314 -41.81 11.62 -9.31
CA MET A 314 -41.05 11.59 -10.57
C MET A 314 -41.80 12.18 -11.73
N ILE A 315 -43.10 11.94 -11.85
CA ILE A 315 -43.94 12.60 -12.88
C ILE A 315 -43.94 14.12 -12.71
N ALA A 316 -44.08 14.61 -11.47
CA ALA A 316 -44.07 16.05 -11.18
C ALA A 316 -42.72 16.66 -11.51
N ASN A 317 -41.63 16.08 -10.98
CA ASN A 317 -40.28 16.59 -11.14
C ASN A 317 -39.76 16.54 -12.57
N LEU A 318 -39.98 15.43 -13.29
CA LEU A 318 -39.62 15.32 -14.70
C LEU A 318 -40.54 16.17 -15.59
N GLY A 319 -41.76 16.47 -15.14
CA GLY A 319 -42.62 17.49 -15.74
C GLY A 319 -41.97 18.87 -15.71
N LEU A 320 -41.40 19.28 -14.54
CA LEU A 320 -40.62 20.51 -14.44
C LEU A 320 -39.36 20.46 -15.33
N ALA A 321 -38.67 19.33 -15.42
CA ALA A 321 -37.55 19.16 -16.32
C ALA A 321 -37.96 19.31 -17.78
N SER A 322 -39.11 18.78 -18.19
CA SER A 322 -39.68 18.98 -19.52
C SER A 322 -39.96 20.45 -19.80
N ASP A 323 -40.53 21.17 -18.85
CA ASP A 323 -40.81 22.61 -18.96
C ASP A 323 -39.52 23.42 -19.08
N TRP A 324 -38.51 23.11 -18.26
CA TRP A 324 -37.19 23.73 -18.33
C TRP A 324 -36.50 23.49 -19.70
N LEU A 325 -36.48 22.26 -20.18
CA LEU A 325 -35.90 21.91 -21.47
C LEU A 325 -36.65 22.57 -22.65
N SER A 326 -37.97 22.85 -22.49
CA SER A 326 -38.77 23.59 -23.46
C SER A 326 -38.50 25.09 -23.46
N GLY A 327 -37.72 25.59 -22.49
CA GLY A 327 -37.32 26.99 -22.36
C GLY A 327 -38.27 27.85 -21.52
N LYS A 328 -39.14 27.25 -20.70
CA LYS A 328 -39.96 28.00 -19.73
C LYS A 328 -39.06 28.57 -18.64
N GLN A 329 -39.29 29.84 -18.32
CA GLN A 329 -38.64 30.51 -17.20
C GLN A 329 -39.14 29.94 -15.88
N MET A 330 -38.21 29.73 -14.95
CA MET A 330 -38.50 29.25 -13.61
C MET A 330 -37.48 29.81 -12.59
N SER A 331 -37.80 29.71 -11.30
CA SER A 331 -36.83 30.11 -10.26
C SER A 331 -35.60 29.20 -10.25
N PRO A 332 -34.48 29.66 -9.73
CA PRO A 332 -33.27 28.85 -9.60
C PRO A 332 -33.47 27.52 -8.84
N GLU A 333 -34.30 27.53 -7.82
CA GLU A 333 -34.61 26.35 -7.00
C GLU A 333 -35.36 25.28 -7.84
N LEU A 334 -36.38 25.71 -8.62
CA LEU A 334 -37.13 24.81 -9.49
C LEU A 334 -36.28 24.30 -10.66
N ALA A 335 -35.41 25.18 -11.20
CA ALA A 335 -34.47 24.78 -12.26
C ALA A 335 -33.47 23.74 -11.76
N ARG A 336 -33.00 23.89 -10.52
CA ARG A 336 -32.13 22.91 -9.89
C ARG A 336 -32.83 21.59 -9.65
N LEU A 337 -34.06 21.60 -9.10
CA LEU A 337 -34.84 20.38 -8.90
C LEU A 337 -35.13 19.67 -10.25
N ALA A 338 -35.40 20.44 -11.31
CA ALA A 338 -35.58 19.93 -12.67
C ALA A 338 -34.29 19.24 -13.18
N LEU A 339 -33.16 19.90 -13.00
CA LEU A 339 -31.83 19.37 -13.40
C LEU A 339 -31.46 18.11 -12.61
N ASP A 340 -31.59 18.13 -11.29
CA ASP A 340 -31.28 16.98 -10.42
C ASP A 340 -32.16 15.78 -10.78
N SER A 341 -33.47 16.00 -11.02
CA SER A 341 -34.42 14.94 -11.44
C SER A 341 -34.14 14.41 -12.84
N LEU A 342 -33.70 15.28 -13.75
CA LEU A 342 -33.27 14.86 -15.08
C LEU A 342 -32.00 14.04 -15.02
N CYS A 343 -31.01 14.47 -14.23
CA CYS A 343 -29.74 13.74 -14.07
C CYS A 343 -29.92 12.36 -13.42
N LEU A 344 -31.00 12.12 -12.66
CA LEU A 344 -31.31 10.79 -12.14
C LEU A 344 -31.60 9.79 -13.25
N VAL A 345 -32.22 10.23 -14.35
CA VAL A 345 -32.61 9.37 -15.50
C VAL A 345 -31.67 9.55 -16.70
N VAL A 346 -31.00 10.69 -16.81
CA VAL A 346 -30.03 11.01 -17.86
C VAL A 346 -28.82 11.67 -17.19
N PRO A 347 -27.88 10.87 -16.66
CA PRO A 347 -26.80 11.38 -15.82
C PRO A 347 -25.80 12.29 -16.56
N VAL A 348 -25.69 12.20 -17.88
CA VAL A 348 -24.76 12.99 -18.69
C VAL A 348 -25.50 13.86 -19.68
N ILE A 349 -25.28 15.17 -19.61
CA ILE A 349 -25.85 16.14 -20.55
C ILE A 349 -24.69 16.72 -21.36
N SER A 350 -24.74 16.54 -22.69
CA SER A 350 -23.77 17.14 -23.61
C SER A 350 -24.32 18.42 -24.24
N THR A 351 -23.50 19.45 -24.30
CA THR A 351 -23.84 20.77 -24.90
C THR A 351 -22.58 21.49 -25.37
N THR A 352 -22.74 22.52 -26.18
CA THR A 352 -21.65 23.41 -26.59
C THR A 352 -21.54 24.62 -25.65
N PHE A 353 -20.37 25.20 -25.49
CA PHE A 353 -20.17 26.42 -24.71
C PHE A 353 -21.13 27.56 -25.11
N ALA A 354 -21.40 27.75 -26.41
CA ALA A 354 -22.33 28.77 -26.90
C ALA A 354 -23.78 28.54 -26.43
N SER A 355 -24.15 27.31 -26.05
CA SER A 355 -25.49 26.97 -25.59
C SER A 355 -25.63 27.03 -24.05
N VAL A 356 -24.53 26.96 -23.31
CA VAL A 356 -24.52 26.94 -21.84
C VAL A 356 -25.23 28.15 -21.22
N PRO A 357 -24.92 29.42 -21.61
CA PRO A 357 -25.54 30.59 -21.00
C PRO A 357 -27.06 30.58 -21.12
N ARG A 358 -27.58 30.15 -22.26
CA ARG A 358 -29.02 30.09 -22.51
C ARG A 358 -29.70 28.90 -21.88
N MET A 359 -29.10 27.72 -22.00
CA MET A 359 -29.68 26.48 -21.46
C MET A 359 -29.72 26.47 -19.94
N PHE A 360 -28.65 26.93 -19.32
CA PHE A 360 -28.48 26.93 -17.87
C PHE A 360 -28.65 28.33 -17.25
N SER A 361 -29.45 29.22 -17.87
CA SER A 361 -29.64 30.59 -17.40
C SER A 361 -30.15 30.68 -15.96
N SER A 362 -31.04 29.78 -15.56
CA SER A 362 -31.59 29.69 -14.21
C SER A 362 -30.79 28.80 -13.26
N ILE A 363 -29.69 28.22 -13.71
CA ILE A 363 -28.81 27.38 -12.89
C ILE A 363 -27.69 28.26 -12.29
N THR A 364 -27.59 28.24 -10.97
CA THR A 364 -26.65 29.05 -10.20
C THR A 364 -25.24 28.42 -10.14
N ASN A 365 -24.32 29.08 -9.43
CA ASN A 365 -22.97 28.57 -9.22
C ASN A 365 -22.99 27.21 -8.48
N GLU A 366 -22.03 26.37 -8.80
CA GLU A 366 -21.77 25.06 -8.17
C GLU A 366 -22.99 24.09 -8.15
N ALA A 367 -23.99 24.30 -8.99
CA ALA A 367 -25.16 23.45 -9.07
C ALA A 367 -24.90 22.16 -9.87
N ILE A 368 -23.89 22.13 -10.73
CA ILE A 368 -23.50 20.97 -11.52
C ILE A 368 -22.37 20.24 -10.76
N GLY A 369 -22.53 18.92 -10.52
CA GLY A 369 -21.56 18.14 -9.78
C GLY A 369 -20.21 18.03 -10.49
N TYR A 370 -20.22 17.69 -11.79
CA TYR A 370 -19.04 17.51 -12.63
C TYR A 370 -19.26 18.17 -13.99
N LEU A 371 -18.25 18.89 -14.45
CA LEU A 371 -18.10 19.40 -15.81
C LEU A 371 -16.93 18.69 -16.48
N LEU A 372 -17.19 18.07 -17.61
CA LEU A 372 -16.15 17.48 -18.47
C LEU A 372 -16.03 18.37 -19.70
N ILE A 373 -14.87 18.94 -19.93
CA ILE A 373 -14.56 19.74 -21.12
C ILE A 373 -13.67 18.88 -22.00
N ASP A 374 -14.20 18.49 -23.13
CA ASP A 374 -13.49 17.71 -24.15
C ASP A 374 -12.97 18.64 -25.24
N GLU A 375 -11.87 18.27 -25.90
CA GLU A 375 -11.22 19.07 -26.95
C GLU A 375 -10.91 20.51 -26.51
N SER A 376 -10.43 20.67 -25.29
CA SER A 376 -10.23 21.98 -24.66
C SER A 376 -9.21 22.88 -25.41
N GLY A 377 -8.26 22.27 -26.13
CA GLY A 377 -7.30 23.01 -26.99
C GLY A 377 -7.97 23.82 -28.07
N GLN A 378 -9.17 23.46 -28.49
CA GLN A 378 -9.94 24.16 -29.55
C GLN A 378 -10.83 25.30 -29.02
N ALA A 379 -10.87 25.50 -27.69
CA ALA A 379 -11.77 26.47 -27.07
C ALA A 379 -11.02 27.62 -26.43
N ILE A 380 -11.55 28.84 -26.65
CA ILE A 380 -11.06 30.02 -25.94
C ILE A 380 -11.47 29.92 -24.46
N PRO A 381 -10.56 30.13 -23.48
CA PRO A 381 -10.85 30.00 -22.06
C PRO A 381 -12.08 30.76 -21.56
N SER A 382 -12.33 31.97 -22.10
CA SER A 382 -13.51 32.79 -21.77
C SER A 382 -14.83 32.13 -22.11
N HIS A 383 -14.88 31.25 -23.14
CA HIS A 383 -16.09 30.52 -23.48
C HIS A 383 -16.45 29.46 -22.43
N ALA A 384 -15.46 28.89 -21.74
CA ALA A 384 -15.68 27.90 -20.67
C ALA A 384 -16.13 28.54 -19.35
N ALA A 385 -15.86 29.81 -19.12
CA ALA A 385 -16.10 30.48 -17.84
C ALA A 385 -17.51 30.30 -17.30
N CYS A 386 -18.52 30.43 -18.16
CA CYS A 386 -19.92 30.23 -17.80
C CYS A 386 -20.25 28.81 -17.33
N ALA A 387 -19.61 27.80 -17.92
CA ALA A 387 -19.80 26.39 -17.57
C ALA A 387 -19.05 26.07 -16.27
N ILE A 388 -17.80 26.50 -16.16
CA ILE A 388 -16.92 26.30 -14.98
C ILE A 388 -17.56 26.92 -13.74
N TRP A 389 -18.11 28.14 -13.83
CA TRP A 389 -18.75 28.81 -12.68
C TRP A 389 -19.94 28.00 -12.10
N ARG A 390 -20.63 27.21 -12.96
CA ARG A 390 -21.77 26.39 -12.53
C ARG A 390 -21.38 25.02 -11.98
N ALA A 391 -20.12 24.62 -12.09
CA ALA A 391 -19.66 23.31 -11.74
C ALA A 391 -18.85 23.30 -10.41
N ARG A 392 -19.04 22.26 -9.60
CA ARG A 392 -18.22 22.02 -8.40
C ARG A 392 -16.85 21.49 -8.74
N ARG A 393 -16.77 20.65 -9.78
CA ARG A 393 -15.52 20.02 -10.25
C ARG A 393 -15.48 20.08 -11.76
N THR A 394 -14.31 20.42 -12.29
CA THR A 394 -14.09 20.49 -13.72
C THR A 394 -12.92 19.62 -14.10
N LEU A 395 -13.13 18.73 -15.05
CA LEU A 395 -12.09 17.97 -15.73
C LEU A 395 -11.94 18.52 -17.14
N VAL A 396 -10.73 18.92 -17.49
CA VAL A 396 -10.39 19.50 -18.80
C VAL A 396 -9.52 18.50 -19.53
N VAL A 397 -9.96 18.05 -20.69
CA VAL A 397 -9.25 17.11 -21.55
C VAL A 397 -9.00 17.77 -22.90
N GLY A 398 -7.77 17.69 -23.38
CA GLY A 398 -7.35 18.24 -24.66
C GLY A 398 -5.91 17.94 -24.96
N ASP A 399 -5.59 17.86 -26.24
CA ASP A 399 -4.23 17.67 -26.71
C ASP A 399 -3.64 19.04 -27.14
N PRO A 400 -2.56 19.52 -26.49
CA PRO A 400 -1.94 20.79 -26.86
C PRO A 400 -1.26 20.77 -28.22
N ARG A 401 -1.13 19.61 -28.85
CA ARG A 401 -0.56 19.46 -30.20
C ARG A 401 -1.61 19.42 -31.31
N GLN A 402 -2.90 19.44 -30.95
CA GLN A 402 -4.00 19.52 -31.89
C GLN A 402 -4.32 20.96 -32.27
N LEU A 403 -5.41 21.17 -33.02
CA LEU A 403 -5.82 22.47 -33.54
C LEU A 403 -6.02 23.51 -32.43
N GLU A 404 -5.44 24.68 -32.63
CA GLU A 404 -5.66 25.85 -31.78
C GLU A 404 -7.04 26.45 -31.97
N PRO A 405 -7.56 27.26 -31.02
CA PRO A 405 -8.82 27.96 -31.17
C PRO A 405 -8.82 28.86 -32.40
N VAL A 406 -9.83 28.74 -33.27
CA VAL A 406 -9.99 29.62 -34.40
C VAL A 406 -10.55 30.99 -33.93
N PHE A 407 -9.74 32.00 -33.96
CA PHE A 407 -10.17 33.38 -33.72
C PHE A 407 -10.74 33.94 -34.99
N SER A 408 -12.04 34.09 -35.08
CA SER A 408 -12.64 34.92 -36.15
C SER A 408 -12.73 36.36 -35.66
N MET A 409 -11.72 37.14 -35.96
CA MET A 409 -11.80 38.60 -35.79
C MET A 409 -12.51 39.21 -36.99
N PRO A 410 -13.44 40.15 -36.81
CA PRO A 410 -13.96 40.93 -37.92
C PRO A 410 -12.80 41.62 -38.62
N PRO A 411 -12.77 41.65 -39.98
CA PRO A 411 -11.68 42.27 -40.75
C PRO A 411 -11.39 43.73 -40.36
N ALA A 412 -12.39 44.46 -39.88
CA ALA A 412 -12.25 45.82 -39.39
C ALA A 412 -11.48 45.93 -38.02
N MET A 413 -11.38 44.86 -37.26
CA MET A 413 -10.56 44.80 -36.03
C MET A 413 -9.15 44.33 -36.34
N GLU A 414 -8.98 43.42 -37.26
CA GLU A 414 -7.67 42.98 -37.75
C GLU A 414 -6.85 44.14 -38.29
N ALA A 415 -7.49 45.01 -39.09
CA ALA A 415 -6.88 46.21 -39.63
C ALA A 415 -6.50 47.30 -38.59
N LYS A 416 -6.97 47.18 -37.33
CA LYS A 416 -6.63 48.11 -36.23
C LYS A 416 -5.53 47.60 -35.32
N LEU A 417 -5.22 46.31 -35.37
CA LEU A 417 -4.23 45.66 -34.51
C LEU A 417 -2.92 45.34 -35.24
N GLY A 418 -2.91 45.36 -36.56
CA GLY A 418 -1.73 45.26 -37.41
C GLY A 418 -1.33 46.63 -37.92
#